data_9090f268196f4da691525cc8796e75a1
#
_entry.id   9090f268196f4da691525cc8796e75a1
#
_cell.length_a   1.000
_cell.length_b   1.000
_cell.length_c   1.000
_cell.angle_alpha   90.00
_cell.angle_beta   90.00
_cell.angle_gamma   90.00
#
_symmetry.space_group_name_H-M   'P 1'
#
loop_
_entity.id
_entity.type
_entity.pdbx_description
1 polymer ?
#
loop_
_entity_poly.entity_id
_entity_poly.type
_entity_poly.pdbx_seq_one_letter_code
_entity_poly.pdbx_strand_id
1 'polypeptide(L)'
;DSTNPRLNGNANAELVDQIFFLDISSTINQNRVDPFRSIGSDDLSRSRSDNVTTTYSYSLSPYLVGRINSFAEMELRYSFDEQWNSDSELSDSNRQAVSFNLNSGSDFAIFDWGVVGNYSKTDTDDDGSTQRNDDELKSADLLLGYRVNRKFRLRGSVGREWNDFDSVHSDIDGKRWDFGVIWTPNKRTTVDIGYGERFFGGTPTVDISYRRKKSIFTASYAKELTDARSLRSQNTFFDEDAFGNPIDPVTGYPIFAFPDDGQIVDERTSFSWLWQGKRTTLTWSADHSIQEPQSSRKDVVFISSSLALSRRLTSK
;
A
#
# COMPACT_ATOMS: atom_id res chain seq x y z
N ASP A 1 29.12 -19.45 5.76
CA ASP A 1 27.99 -19.35 6.71
C ASP A 1 26.91 -18.51 6.09
N SER A 2 25.79 -19.14 5.76
CA SER A 2 24.62 -18.45 5.23
C SER A 2 23.74 -18.04 6.41
N THR A 3 23.61 -16.76 6.66
CA THR A 3 22.68 -16.22 7.65
C THR A 3 21.47 -15.64 6.93
N ASN A 4 20.27 -16.02 7.37
CA ASN A 4 19.02 -15.45 6.90
C ASN A 4 18.50 -14.45 7.94
N PRO A 5 18.99 -13.19 7.95
CA PRO A 5 18.60 -12.23 8.95
C PRO A 5 17.14 -11.78 8.70
N ARG A 6 16.35 -11.80 9.76
CA ARG A 6 15.01 -11.21 9.79
C ARG A 6 14.87 -10.38 11.03
N LEU A 7 14.50 -9.13 10.87
CA LEU A 7 14.24 -8.20 11.97
C LEU A 7 13.01 -7.35 11.61
N ASN A 8 12.16 -7.14 12.59
CA ASN A 8 11.12 -6.11 12.51
C ASN A 8 11.08 -5.43 13.88
N GLY A 9 11.43 -4.16 13.89
CA GLY A 9 11.43 -3.31 15.07
C GLY A 9 10.69 -2.03 14.80
N ASN A 10 9.83 -1.62 15.74
CA ASN A 10 9.16 -0.33 15.70
C ASN A 10 9.15 0.30 17.10
N ALA A 11 9.29 1.61 17.15
CA ALA A 11 9.19 2.41 18.36
C ALA A 11 8.40 3.68 18.06
N ASN A 12 7.57 4.06 19.01
CA ASN A 12 6.88 5.35 19.01
C ASN A 12 7.27 6.09 20.29
N ALA A 13 7.69 7.35 20.16
CA ALA A 13 8.06 8.20 21.26
C ALA A 13 7.23 9.50 21.22
N GLU A 14 6.66 9.87 22.34
CA GLU A 14 6.06 11.17 22.56
C GLU A 14 7.15 12.10 23.15
N LEU A 15 7.60 13.08 22.35
CA LEU A 15 8.68 13.98 22.71
C LEU A 15 8.19 15.26 23.42
N VAL A 16 7.00 15.72 23.04
CA VAL A 16 6.27 16.80 23.71
C VAL A 16 4.83 16.37 23.88
N ASP A 17 4.33 16.42 25.09
CA ASP A 17 3.00 15.91 25.50
C ASP A 17 1.90 16.35 24.53
N GLN A 18 1.27 15.36 23.90
CA GLN A 18 0.16 15.47 22.95
C GLN A 18 0.42 16.34 21.70
N ILE A 19 1.67 16.75 21.44
CA ILE A 19 1.99 17.68 20.34
C ILE A 19 3.02 17.11 19.39
N PHE A 20 4.14 16.56 19.90
CA PHE A 20 5.25 16.14 19.07
C PHE A 20 5.64 14.70 19.33
N PHE A 21 5.62 13.92 18.29
CA PHE A 21 5.86 12.48 18.30
C PHE A 21 6.97 12.10 17.32
N LEU A 22 7.56 10.95 17.55
CA LEU A 22 8.56 10.36 16.68
C LEU A 22 8.27 8.87 16.52
N ASP A 23 8.06 8.44 15.27
CA ASP A 23 7.98 7.05 14.89
C ASP A 23 9.33 6.60 14.30
N ILE A 24 9.81 5.45 14.73
CA ILE A 24 11.02 4.80 14.21
C ILE A 24 10.66 3.37 13.84
N SER A 25 11.01 2.95 12.64
CA SER A 25 10.89 1.55 12.25
C SER A 25 12.16 1.06 11.55
N SER A 26 12.45 -0.22 11.72
CA SER A 26 13.55 -0.89 11.04
C SER A 26 13.12 -2.29 10.67
N THR A 27 13.36 -2.69 9.43
CA THR A 27 13.08 -4.04 8.94
C THR A 27 14.29 -4.60 8.20
N ILE A 28 14.50 -5.91 8.38
CA ILE A 28 15.48 -6.68 7.62
C ILE A 28 14.73 -7.88 7.07
N ASN A 29 14.68 -8.01 5.76
CA ASN A 29 13.95 -9.07 5.08
C ASN A 29 14.74 -9.62 3.90
N GLN A 30 14.44 -10.86 3.55
CA GLN A 30 14.91 -11.44 2.30
C GLN A 30 13.83 -11.35 1.24
N ASN A 31 14.19 -10.78 0.10
CA ASN A 31 13.34 -10.63 -1.06
C ASN A 31 13.92 -11.38 -2.25
N ARG A 32 13.07 -11.81 -3.19
CA ARG A 32 13.53 -12.32 -4.49
C ARG A 32 13.87 -11.16 -5.40
N VAL A 33 14.96 -11.33 -6.15
CA VAL A 33 15.33 -10.41 -7.22
C VAL A 33 14.39 -10.61 -8.42
N ASP A 34 14.24 -11.86 -8.88
CA ASP A 34 13.32 -12.23 -9.96
C ASP A 34 12.25 -13.20 -9.42
N PRO A 35 10.97 -12.80 -9.40
CA PRO A 35 9.88 -13.63 -8.87
C PRO A 35 9.57 -14.86 -9.72
N PHE A 36 9.97 -14.84 -10.99
CA PHE A 36 9.73 -15.94 -11.93
C PHE A 36 10.81 -17.01 -11.90
N ARG A 37 11.93 -16.75 -11.24
CA ARG A 37 13.02 -17.69 -11.05
C ARG A 37 12.83 -18.46 -9.76
N SER A 38 12.69 -19.78 -9.83
CA SER A 38 12.53 -20.61 -8.64
C SER A 38 13.76 -20.58 -7.76
N ILE A 39 13.55 -20.51 -6.44
CA ILE A 39 14.55 -20.78 -5.41
C ILE A 39 14.18 -22.08 -4.70
N GLY A 40 15.19 -22.75 -4.12
CA GLY A 40 14.93 -23.97 -3.35
C GLY A 40 14.05 -23.70 -2.12
N SER A 41 13.28 -24.70 -1.71
CA SER A 41 12.35 -24.57 -0.57
C SER A 41 13.02 -24.64 0.80
N ASP A 42 14.31 -24.97 0.87
CA ASP A 42 15.07 -25.03 2.11
C ASP A 42 15.92 -23.77 2.34
N ASP A 43 16.16 -23.40 3.59
CA ASP A 43 16.91 -22.19 3.95
C ASP A 43 18.33 -22.15 3.38
N LEU A 44 18.97 -23.32 3.20
CA LEU A 44 20.30 -23.40 2.60
C LEU A 44 20.30 -23.12 1.09
N SER A 45 19.26 -23.54 0.38
CA SER A 45 19.09 -23.25 -1.05
C SER A 45 18.76 -21.79 -1.28
N ARG A 46 17.96 -21.18 -0.42
CA ARG A 46 17.64 -19.75 -0.47
C ARG A 46 18.88 -18.88 -0.29
N SER A 47 19.69 -19.17 0.70
CA SER A 47 20.89 -18.38 1.00
C SER A 47 22.04 -18.54 0.00
N ARG A 48 21.96 -19.54 -0.90
CA ARG A 48 22.91 -19.76 -1.99
C ARG A 48 22.37 -19.39 -3.36
N SER A 49 21.14 -18.92 -3.42
CA SER A 49 20.51 -18.51 -4.67
C SER A 49 20.91 -17.07 -5.00
N ASP A 50 21.42 -16.84 -6.21
CA ASP A 50 21.65 -15.50 -6.77
C ASP A 50 20.33 -14.73 -6.99
N ASN A 51 19.18 -15.36 -6.75
CA ASN A 51 17.86 -14.77 -6.87
C ASN A 51 17.28 -14.29 -5.53
N VAL A 52 18.10 -14.14 -4.50
CA VAL A 52 17.67 -13.66 -3.18
C VAL A 52 18.56 -12.53 -2.71
N THR A 53 17.96 -11.38 -2.44
CA THR A 53 18.62 -10.24 -1.80
C THR A 53 18.11 -10.04 -0.37
N THR A 54 18.97 -9.52 0.50
CA THR A 54 18.55 -9.05 1.82
C THR A 54 18.31 -7.55 1.74
N THR A 55 17.09 -7.13 1.99
CA THR A 55 16.69 -5.72 2.03
C THR A 55 16.70 -5.24 3.48
N TYR A 56 17.44 -4.16 3.72
CA TYR A 56 17.50 -3.43 4.98
C TYR A 56 16.70 -2.14 4.79
N SER A 57 15.73 -1.89 5.65
CA SER A 57 14.96 -0.66 5.60
C SER A 57 14.89 -0.02 6.97
N TYR A 58 15.01 1.28 7.04
CA TYR A 58 14.67 2.04 8.22
C TYR A 58 13.84 3.27 7.86
N SER A 59 13.00 3.68 8.78
CA SER A 59 12.15 4.86 8.65
C SER A 59 12.21 5.68 9.93
N LEU A 60 12.31 6.98 9.77
CA LEU A 60 12.24 7.97 10.82
C LEU A 60 11.15 8.98 10.48
N SER A 61 10.11 9.08 11.32
CA SER A 61 8.95 9.92 11.04
C SER A 61 8.58 10.80 12.24
N PRO A 62 9.18 11.99 12.40
CA PRO A 62 8.68 12.98 13.34
C PRO A 62 7.36 13.58 12.86
N TYR A 63 6.41 13.80 13.77
CA TYR A 63 5.15 14.45 13.45
C TYR A 63 4.60 15.29 14.56
N LEU A 64 3.89 16.35 14.15
CA LEU A 64 3.19 17.28 15.02
C LEU A 64 1.68 17.04 14.89
N VAL A 65 1.01 16.98 16.02
CA VAL A 65 -0.46 16.92 16.10
C VAL A 65 -0.95 18.20 16.76
N GLY A 66 -2.00 18.78 16.20
CA GLY A 66 -2.64 19.96 16.76
C GLY A 66 -4.16 19.83 16.73
N ARG A 67 -4.82 20.42 17.74
CA ARG A 67 -6.27 20.49 17.79
C ARG A 67 -6.71 21.93 18.00
N ILE A 68 -7.58 22.41 17.14
CA ILE A 68 -8.21 23.72 17.24
C ILE A 68 -9.60 23.54 17.84
N ASN A 69 -9.65 23.37 19.16
CA ASN A 69 -10.86 23.03 19.90
C ASN A 69 -11.62 21.85 19.26
N SER A 70 -12.94 21.99 19.11
CA SER A 70 -13.82 21.06 18.41
C SER A 70 -13.95 21.35 16.91
N PHE A 71 -13.28 22.42 16.42
CA PHE A 71 -13.41 22.89 15.04
C PHE A 71 -12.54 22.09 14.05
N ALA A 72 -11.26 21.86 14.38
CA ALA A 72 -10.37 21.13 13.46
C ALA A 72 -9.26 20.38 14.21
N GLU A 73 -8.77 19.33 13.56
CA GLU A 73 -7.59 18.57 13.96
C GLU A 73 -6.57 18.59 12.83
N MET A 74 -5.29 18.75 13.16
CA MET A 74 -4.23 18.80 12.17
C MET A 74 -3.10 17.85 12.52
N GLU A 75 -2.46 17.31 11.49
CA GLU A 75 -1.20 16.56 11.57
C GLU A 75 -0.25 17.06 10.49
N LEU A 76 0.99 17.33 10.87
CA LEU A 76 2.10 17.56 9.97
C LEU A 76 3.16 16.52 10.25
N ARG A 77 3.45 15.68 9.27
CA ARG A 77 4.42 14.58 9.35
C ARG A 77 5.51 14.78 8.32
N TYR A 78 6.73 14.62 8.74
CA TYR A 78 7.87 14.38 7.87
C TYR A 78 8.29 12.92 8.00
N SER A 79 8.66 12.27 6.92
CA SER A 79 9.27 10.94 6.96
C SER A 79 10.54 10.90 6.12
N PHE A 80 11.51 10.19 6.64
CA PHE A 80 12.74 9.82 5.95
C PHE A 80 12.85 8.31 5.98
N ASP A 81 12.86 7.70 4.80
CA ASP A 81 12.89 6.26 4.63
C ASP A 81 14.10 5.89 3.77
N GLU A 82 14.91 4.97 4.22
CA GLU A 82 16.06 4.49 3.48
C GLU A 82 16.01 2.97 3.34
N GLN A 83 16.39 2.49 2.18
CA GLN A 83 16.38 1.07 1.83
C GLN A 83 17.66 0.71 1.12
N TRP A 84 18.35 -0.32 1.64
CA TRP A 84 19.52 -0.93 1.01
C TRP A 84 19.27 -2.38 0.66
N ASN A 85 19.83 -2.82 -0.44
CA ASN A 85 19.77 -4.18 -0.90
C ASN A 85 21.18 -4.79 -0.87
N SER A 86 21.33 -6.05 -0.42
CA SER A 86 22.62 -6.72 -0.39
C SER A 86 23.11 -7.15 -1.76
N ASP A 87 22.23 -7.14 -2.75
CA ASP A 87 22.50 -7.50 -4.15
C ASP A 87 22.45 -6.26 -5.02
N SER A 88 23.42 -6.10 -5.91
CA SER A 88 23.52 -4.97 -6.82
C SER A 88 22.52 -5.00 -7.99
N GLU A 89 21.76 -6.09 -8.16
CA GLU A 89 20.69 -6.13 -9.15
C GLU A 89 19.45 -5.31 -8.73
N LEU A 90 19.36 -4.95 -7.45
CA LEU A 90 18.30 -4.07 -6.92
C LEU A 90 18.93 -2.78 -6.40
N SER A 91 18.45 -1.67 -6.92
CA SER A 91 18.94 -0.33 -6.55
C SER A 91 18.59 0.01 -5.09
N ASP A 92 19.53 0.68 -4.43
CA ASP A 92 19.27 1.32 -3.16
C ASP A 92 18.44 2.58 -3.35
N SER A 93 17.67 2.97 -2.35
CA SER A 93 16.83 4.15 -2.49
C SER A 93 16.59 4.85 -1.16
N ASN A 94 16.50 6.18 -1.21
CA ASN A 94 16.04 7.00 -0.11
C ASN A 94 14.76 7.75 -0.52
N ARG A 95 13.88 7.96 0.44
CA ARG A 95 12.65 8.70 0.25
C ARG A 95 12.46 9.72 1.37
N GLN A 96 12.15 10.93 0.99
CA GLN A 96 11.71 11.98 1.89
C GLN A 96 10.27 12.34 1.57
N ALA A 97 9.42 12.40 2.59
CA ALA A 97 8.04 12.79 2.40
C ALA A 97 7.56 13.76 3.46
N VAL A 98 6.67 14.64 3.06
CA VAL A 98 5.93 15.54 3.96
C VAL A 98 4.46 15.35 3.71
N SER A 99 3.68 15.10 4.75
CA SER A 99 2.23 15.07 4.68
C SER A 99 1.63 16.07 5.66
N PHE A 100 0.64 16.81 5.18
CA PHE A 100 -0.17 17.73 5.95
C PHE A 100 -1.62 17.31 5.86
N ASN A 101 -2.26 17.10 7.00
CA ASN A 101 -3.67 16.74 7.12
C ASN A 101 -4.34 17.74 8.06
N LEU A 102 -5.38 18.42 7.58
CA LEU A 102 -6.26 19.24 8.38
C LEU A 102 -7.68 18.74 8.18
N ASN A 103 -8.29 18.24 9.23
CA ASN A 103 -9.63 17.64 9.17
C ASN A 103 -10.58 18.41 10.08
N SER A 104 -11.85 18.46 9.68
CA SER A 104 -12.92 19.03 10.50
C SER A 104 -13.06 18.28 11.83
N GLY A 105 -13.26 19.00 12.90
CA GLY A 105 -13.44 18.44 14.23
C GLY A 105 -14.89 17.99 14.52
N SER A 106 -15.19 17.74 15.78
CA SER A 106 -16.47 17.18 16.23
C SER A 106 -17.69 18.09 16.01
N ASP A 107 -17.49 19.38 15.77
CA ASP A 107 -18.59 20.33 15.44
C ASP A 107 -19.26 19.99 14.09
N PHE A 108 -18.57 19.24 13.24
CA PHE A 108 -18.99 18.89 11.89
C PHE A 108 -19.55 17.45 11.82
N ALA A 109 -20.71 17.22 12.45
CA ALA A 109 -21.28 15.87 12.51
C ALA A 109 -21.99 15.41 11.22
N ILE A 110 -22.50 16.33 10.41
CA ILE A 110 -23.28 16.07 9.19
C ILE A 110 -22.43 16.35 7.94
N PHE A 111 -21.73 17.45 7.93
CA PHE A 111 -20.83 17.87 6.84
C PHE A 111 -19.43 17.91 7.38
N ASP A 112 -18.56 17.08 6.86
CA ASP A 112 -17.14 17.05 7.20
C ASP A 112 -16.30 17.56 6.01
N TRP A 113 -15.18 18.16 6.34
CA TRP A 113 -14.24 18.68 5.36
C TRP A 113 -12.80 18.39 5.81
N GLY A 114 -11.91 18.35 4.85
CA GLY A 114 -10.49 18.19 5.09
C GLY A 114 -9.64 18.83 4.02
N VAL A 115 -8.42 19.19 4.37
CA VAL A 115 -7.38 19.62 3.44
C VAL A 115 -6.19 18.70 3.61
N VAL A 116 -5.72 18.13 2.51
CA VAL A 116 -4.58 17.21 2.49
C VAL A 116 -3.55 17.74 1.53
N GLY A 117 -2.30 17.79 1.98
CA GLY A 117 -1.14 18.13 1.15
C GLY A 117 -0.10 17.01 1.29
N ASN A 118 0.45 16.55 0.18
CA ASN A 118 1.51 15.55 0.16
C ASN A 118 2.65 16.02 -0.73
N TYR A 119 3.86 15.76 -0.28
CA TYR A 119 5.09 15.88 -1.02
C TYR A 119 5.91 14.62 -0.78
N SER A 120 6.46 14.03 -1.81
CA SER A 120 7.47 12.98 -1.67
C SER A 120 8.51 13.11 -2.76
N LYS A 121 9.76 12.87 -2.39
CA LYS A 121 10.88 12.73 -3.29
C LYS A 121 11.57 11.39 -2.98
N THR A 122 11.78 10.60 -4.01
CA THR A 122 12.51 9.33 -3.94
C THR A 122 13.72 9.45 -4.84
N ASP A 123 14.90 9.29 -4.28
CA ASP A 123 16.15 9.18 -5.02
C ASP A 123 16.56 7.71 -5.04
N THR A 124 16.90 7.18 -6.20
CA THR A 124 17.32 5.80 -6.41
C THR A 124 18.75 5.79 -6.92
N ASP A 125 19.64 5.06 -6.25
CA ASP A 125 21.03 4.91 -6.68
C ASP A 125 21.11 3.85 -7.76
N ASP A 126 21.51 4.23 -8.96
CA ASP A 126 21.68 3.32 -10.09
C ASP A 126 23.14 3.31 -10.55
N ASP A 127 23.74 2.12 -10.59
CA ASP A 127 25.15 1.91 -10.95
C ASP A 127 25.35 2.03 -12.48
N GLY A 128 25.22 3.25 -13.00
CA GLY A 128 25.76 3.59 -14.33
C GLY A 128 24.77 3.75 -15.47
N SER A 129 23.48 3.89 -15.21
CA SER A 129 22.51 4.27 -16.25
C SER A 129 22.52 5.80 -16.46
N THR A 130 22.16 6.24 -17.67
CA THR A 130 21.93 7.64 -18.02
C THR A 130 20.50 8.08 -17.71
N GLN A 131 19.74 7.27 -17.00
CA GLN A 131 18.34 7.49 -16.68
C GLN A 131 18.21 8.35 -15.41
N ARG A 132 17.17 9.15 -15.35
CA ARG A 132 16.87 9.96 -14.18
C ARG A 132 16.49 9.08 -13.02
N ASN A 133 17.10 9.32 -11.85
CA ASN A 133 17.00 8.46 -10.69
C ASN A 133 16.19 9.11 -9.55
N ASP A 134 15.50 10.23 -9.82
CA ASP A 134 14.69 10.93 -8.82
C ASP A 134 13.23 11.09 -9.27
N ASP A 135 12.31 10.67 -8.41
CA ASP A 135 10.87 10.85 -8.58
C ASP A 135 10.35 11.87 -7.56
N GLU A 136 9.64 12.87 -8.02
CA GLU A 136 9.01 13.87 -7.17
C GLU A 136 7.50 13.91 -7.38
N LEU A 137 6.73 13.71 -6.31
CA LEU A 137 5.27 13.72 -6.33
C LEU A 137 4.74 14.77 -5.36
N LYS A 138 3.84 15.63 -5.84
CA LYS A 138 3.17 16.65 -5.03
C LYS A 138 1.68 16.59 -5.26
N SER A 139 0.91 16.78 -4.21
CA SER A 139 -0.53 16.93 -4.34
C SER A 139 -1.13 17.80 -3.25
N ALA A 140 -2.25 18.44 -3.61
CA ALA A 140 -3.07 19.18 -2.67
C ALA A 140 -4.55 18.93 -2.98
N ASP A 141 -5.32 18.55 -1.96
CA ASP A 141 -6.71 18.15 -2.07
C ASP A 141 -7.60 18.77 -1.01
N LEU A 142 -8.80 19.12 -1.42
CA LEU A 142 -9.93 19.42 -0.56
C LEU A 142 -10.86 18.21 -0.53
N LEU A 143 -11.11 17.71 0.66
CA LEU A 143 -12.00 16.58 0.91
C LEU A 143 -13.33 17.10 1.46
N LEU A 144 -14.43 16.52 1.02
CA LEU A 144 -15.77 16.87 1.46
C LEU A 144 -16.57 15.60 1.74
N GLY A 145 -17.26 15.58 2.88
CA GLY A 145 -18.16 14.51 3.23
C GLY A 145 -19.52 15.04 3.68
N TYR A 146 -20.58 14.38 3.25
CA TYR A 146 -21.94 14.73 3.67
C TYR A 146 -22.73 13.50 4.08
N ARG A 147 -23.19 13.47 5.33
CA ARG A 147 -24.00 12.38 5.88
C ARG A 147 -25.47 12.65 5.58
N VAL A 148 -25.97 12.03 4.49
CA VAL A 148 -27.39 12.13 4.09
C VAL A 148 -28.30 11.56 5.18
N ASN A 149 -27.92 10.41 5.72
CA ASN A 149 -28.60 9.76 6.83
C ASN A 149 -27.67 8.73 7.51
N ARG A 150 -28.17 7.93 8.44
CA ARG A 150 -27.38 6.92 9.17
C ARG A 150 -26.81 5.79 8.29
N LYS A 151 -27.32 5.63 7.07
CA LYS A 151 -26.93 4.56 6.14
C LYS A 151 -26.17 5.05 4.92
N PHE A 152 -26.29 6.32 4.57
CA PHE A 152 -25.68 6.89 3.37
C PHE A 152 -24.84 8.11 3.71
N ARG A 153 -23.60 8.09 3.24
CA ARG A 153 -22.66 9.21 3.25
C ARG A 153 -22.14 9.43 1.85
N LEU A 154 -22.18 10.65 1.39
CA LEU A 154 -21.50 11.07 0.17
C LEU A 154 -20.08 11.49 0.54
N ARG A 155 -19.12 11.21 -0.32
CA ARG A 155 -17.76 11.70 -0.24
C ARG A 155 -17.32 12.29 -1.57
N GLY A 156 -16.45 13.25 -1.54
CA GLY A 156 -15.86 13.83 -2.73
C GLY A 156 -14.53 14.47 -2.41
N SER A 157 -13.67 14.53 -3.39
CA SER A 157 -12.43 15.28 -3.35
C SER A 157 -12.21 16.06 -4.63
N VAL A 158 -11.54 17.20 -4.51
CA VAL A 158 -11.02 17.96 -5.63
C VAL A 158 -9.62 18.44 -5.29
N GLY A 159 -8.71 18.34 -6.23
CA GLY A 159 -7.34 18.72 -6.01
C GLY A 159 -6.53 18.86 -7.27
N ARG A 160 -5.25 18.94 -7.09
CA ARG A 160 -4.25 18.98 -8.15
C ARG A 160 -3.03 18.19 -7.75
N GLU A 161 -2.41 17.57 -8.72
CA GLU A 161 -1.12 16.87 -8.61
C GLU A 161 -0.10 17.50 -9.56
N TRP A 162 1.15 17.53 -9.09
CA TRP A 162 2.33 17.98 -9.81
C TRP A 162 3.37 16.88 -9.62
N ASN A 163 3.71 16.23 -10.70
CA ASN A 163 4.55 15.06 -10.69
C ASN A 163 5.78 15.31 -11.57
N ASP A 164 6.90 14.76 -11.16
CA ASP A 164 8.14 14.84 -11.90
C ASP A 164 8.87 13.51 -11.76
N PHE A 165 8.64 12.60 -12.72
CA PHE A 165 9.24 11.28 -12.81
C PHE A 165 9.36 10.85 -14.28
N ASP A 166 10.15 9.84 -14.56
CA ASP A 166 10.27 9.29 -15.90
C ASP A 166 8.96 8.64 -16.35
N SER A 167 8.41 9.16 -17.45
CA SER A 167 7.16 8.65 -18.02
C SER A 167 7.19 8.68 -19.54
N VAL A 168 6.60 7.65 -20.15
CA VAL A 168 6.32 7.63 -21.60
C VAL A 168 5.18 8.57 -21.99
N HIS A 169 4.44 9.07 -21.00
CA HIS A 169 3.39 10.08 -21.17
C HIS A 169 3.95 11.48 -20.96
N SER A 170 3.56 12.41 -21.81
CA SER A 170 4.06 13.80 -21.77
C SER A 170 3.36 14.68 -20.73
N ASP A 171 2.24 14.26 -20.22
CA ASP A 171 1.38 15.06 -19.32
C ASP A 171 1.04 14.22 -18.08
N ILE A 172 1.88 14.35 -17.07
CA ILE A 172 1.78 13.63 -15.78
C ILE A 172 1.26 14.51 -14.64
N ASP A 173 1.02 15.79 -14.92
CA ASP A 173 0.41 16.74 -14.01
C ASP A 173 -1.08 16.90 -14.28
N GLY A 174 -1.86 17.23 -13.28
CA GLY A 174 -3.26 17.48 -13.57
C GLY A 174 -4.13 17.85 -12.39
N LYS A 175 -5.36 18.20 -12.75
CA LYS A 175 -6.46 18.23 -11.80
C LYS A 175 -6.87 16.80 -11.48
N ARG A 176 -7.24 16.57 -10.24
CA ARG A 176 -7.83 15.30 -9.82
C ARG A 176 -9.11 15.54 -9.05
N TRP A 177 -10.04 14.64 -9.21
CA TRP A 177 -11.29 14.66 -8.47
C TRP A 177 -11.79 13.24 -8.25
N ASP A 178 -12.58 13.05 -7.21
CA ASP A 178 -13.27 11.82 -6.88
C ASP A 178 -14.64 12.16 -6.29
N PHE A 179 -15.62 11.35 -6.59
CA PHE A 179 -16.92 11.37 -5.95
C PHE A 179 -17.38 9.95 -5.65
N GLY A 180 -17.92 9.73 -4.46
CA GLY A 180 -18.37 8.41 -4.07
C GLY A 180 -19.51 8.41 -3.06
N VAL A 181 -20.07 7.23 -2.87
CA VAL A 181 -21.17 6.96 -1.95
C VAL A 181 -20.82 5.79 -1.05
N ILE A 182 -20.86 6.02 0.25
CA ILE A 182 -20.71 4.97 1.26
C ILE A 182 -22.10 4.58 1.74
N TRP A 183 -22.44 3.30 1.55
CA TRP A 183 -23.70 2.72 2.00
C TRP A 183 -23.47 1.67 3.09
N THR A 184 -24.04 1.93 4.27
CA THR A 184 -23.96 1.04 5.44
C THR A 184 -25.39 0.63 5.87
N PRO A 185 -26.04 -0.31 5.14
CA PRO A 185 -27.42 -0.71 5.44
C PRO A 185 -27.60 -1.26 6.85
N ASN A 186 -26.56 -1.87 7.38
CA ASN A 186 -26.50 -2.43 8.73
C ASN A 186 -25.04 -2.48 9.24
N LYS A 187 -24.83 -2.84 10.51
CA LYS A 187 -23.50 -2.92 11.14
C LYS A 187 -22.56 -4.00 10.57
N ARG A 188 -22.99 -4.78 9.59
CA ARG A 188 -22.26 -5.92 9.01
C ARG A 188 -21.92 -5.73 7.54
N THR A 189 -22.48 -4.71 6.92
CA THR A 189 -22.31 -4.46 5.49
C THR A 189 -21.88 -3.03 5.29
N THR A 190 -20.79 -2.85 4.58
CA THR A 190 -20.30 -1.57 4.07
C THR A 190 -20.04 -1.72 2.59
N VAL A 191 -20.52 -0.77 1.82
CA VAL A 191 -20.30 -0.66 0.38
C VAL A 191 -19.86 0.78 0.12
N ASP A 192 -18.66 0.95 -0.41
CA ASP A 192 -18.15 2.22 -0.91
C ASP A 192 -17.95 2.10 -2.43
N ILE A 193 -18.58 2.98 -3.18
CA ILE A 193 -18.45 3.03 -4.63
C ILE A 193 -18.15 4.48 -5.01
N GLY A 194 -17.10 4.67 -5.79
CA GLY A 194 -16.67 5.96 -6.25
C GLY A 194 -16.19 5.95 -7.69
N TYR A 195 -16.08 7.12 -8.24
CA TYR A 195 -15.46 7.37 -9.53
C TYR A 195 -14.75 8.71 -9.49
N GLY A 196 -13.57 8.75 -10.04
CA GLY A 196 -12.73 9.93 -10.13
C GLY A 196 -11.95 9.96 -11.43
N GLU A 197 -11.09 10.96 -11.54
CA GLU A 197 -10.19 11.13 -12.67
C GLU A 197 -8.87 11.72 -12.19
N ARG A 198 -7.79 11.19 -12.72
CA ARG A 198 -6.42 11.65 -12.53
C ARG A 198 -5.71 11.78 -13.88
N PHE A 199 -4.46 12.20 -13.91
CA PHE A 199 -3.69 12.35 -15.16
C PHE A 199 -3.65 11.07 -16.02
N PHE A 200 -3.70 9.89 -15.41
CA PHE A 200 -3.72 8.60 -16.11
C PHE A 200 -5.15 8.09 -16.44
N GLY A 201 -6.18 8.94 -16.32
CA GLY A 201 -7.55 8.65 -16.70
C GLY A 201 -8.48 8.35 -15.52
N GLY A 202 -9.58 7.64 -15.83
CA GLY A 202 -10.64 7.33 -14.86
C GLY A 202 -10.15 6.41 -13.75
N THR A 203 -10.56 6.70 -12.52
CA THR A 203 -10.21 5.96 -11.29
C THR A 203 -11.48 5.48 -10.57
N PRO A 204 -12.16 4.46 -11.11
CA PRO A 204 -13.27 3.84 -10.39
C PRO A 204 -12.77 3.15 -9.12
N THR A 205 -13.56 3.24 -8.05
CA THR A 205 -13.27 2.59 -6.78
C THR A 205 -14.48 1.81 -6.30
N VAL A 206 -14.25 0.61 -5.82
CA VAL A 206 -15.28 -0.23 -5.19
C VAL A 206 -14.65 -0.89 -3.98
N ASP A 207 -15.29 -0.77 -2.83
CA ASP A 207 -14.94 -1.52 -1.63
C ASP A 207 -16.21 -2.08 -0.99
N ILE A 208 -16.28 -3.39 -0.85
CA ILE A 208 -17.41 -4.10 -0.28
C ILE A 208 -16.93 -4.98 0.85
N SER A 209 -17.50 -4.80 2.02
CA SER A 209 -17.29 -5.66 3.18
C SER A 209 -18.62 -6.17 3.72
N TYR A 210 -18.74 -7.48 3.83
CA TYR A 210 -19.90 -8.14 4.41
C TYR A 210 -19.49 -9.17 5.44
N ARG A 211 -19.93 -9.00 6.68
CA ARG A 211 -19.63 -9.90 7.80
C ARG A 211 -20.88 -10.60 8.30
N ARG A 212 -20.88 -11.91 8.27
CA ARG A 212 -21.87 -12.76 8.88
C ARG A 212 -21.26 -13.53 10.06
N LYS A 213 -22.07 -14.18 10.89
CA LYS A 213 -21.64 -14.88 12.13
C LYS A 213 -20.38 -15.76 11.97
N LYS A 214 -20.20 -16.38 10.80
CA LYS A 214 -19.08 -17.28 10.52
C LYS A 214 -18.38 -17.00 9.21
N SER A 215 -18.69 -15.91 8.53
CA SER A 215 -18.12 -15.58 7.23
C SER A 215 -17.85 -14.10 7.12
N ILE A 216 -16.74 -13.77 6.50
CA ILE A 216 -16.38 -12.42 6.08
C ILE A 216 -16.14 -12.48 4.59
N PHE A 217 -16.74 -11.57 3.85
CA PHE A 217 -16.53 -11.36 2.42
C PHE A 217 -15.99 -9.95 2.23
N THR A 218 -14.93 -9.82 1.47
CA THR A 218 -14.42 -8.53 0.99
C THR A 218 -14.23 -8.59 -0.51
N ALA A 219 -14.53 -7.51 -1.18
CA ALA A 219 -14.21 -7.32 -2.58
C ALA A 219 -13.81 -5.87 -2.77
N SER A 220 -12.73 -5.64 -3.50
CA SER A 220 -12.25 -4.30 -3.79
C SER A 220 -11.80 -4.18 -5.24
N TYR A 221 -11.93 -2.97 -5.76
CA TYR A 221 -11.37 -2.56 -7.04
C TYR A 221 -10.85 -1.14 -6.90
N ALA A 222 -9.61 -0.90 -7.31
CA ALA A 222 -9.01 0.42 -7.36
C ALA A 222 -8.03 0.52 -8.53
N LYS A 223 -7.88 1.73 -9.07
CA LYS A 223 -6.81 2.11 -10.01
C LYS A 223 -6.05 3.28 -9.40
N GLU A 224 -4.77 3.09 -9.09
CA GLU A 224 -3.97 4.08 -8.37
C GLU A 224 -2.52 4.13 -8.86
N LEU A 225 -1.87 5.27 -8.65
CA LEU A 225 -0.44 5.43 -8.85
C LEU A 225 0.29 4.94 -7.59
N THR A 226 1.23 4.04 -7.78
CA THR A 226 2.11 3.50 -6.75
C THR A 226 3.53 3.42 -7.27
N ASP A 227 4.48 3.13 -6.43
CA ASP A 227 5.87 2.91 -6.83
C ASP A 227 6.33 1.47 -6.51
N ALA A 228 7.30 0.99 -7.26
CA ALA A 228 7.84 -0.36 -7.11
C ALA A 228 8.41 -0.60 -5.70
N ARG A 229 9.04 0.41 -5.09
CA ARG A 229 9.53 0.36 -3.72
C ARG A 229 8.41 0.14 -2.70
N SER A 230 7.30 0.88 -2.82
CA SER A 230 6.13 0.73 -1.95
C SER A 230 5.51 -0.66 -2.08
N LEU A 231 5.45 -1.19 -3.30
CA LEU A 231 4.98 -2.55 -3.54
C LEU A 231 5.91 -3.59 -2.92
N ARG A 232 7.23 -3.43 -3.02
CA ARG A 232 8.22 -4.32 -2.37
C ARG A 232 8.16 -4.22 -0.84
N SER A 233 7.99 -3.03 -0.28
CA SER A 233 7.95 -2.82 1.18
C SER A 233 6.68 -3.36 1.83
N GLN A 234 5.56 -3.38 1.13
CA GLN A 234 4.33 -4.03 1.58
C GLN A 234 4.48 -5.55 1.67
N ASN A 235 5.43 -6.11 0.95
CA ASN A 235 5.71 -7.54 0.85
C ASN A 235 6.78 -8.03 1.85
N THR A 236 6.93 -7.39 2.99
CA THR A 236 8.01 -7.60 3.96
C THR A 236 8.03 -8.98 4.66
N PHE A 237 6.95 -9.73 4.58
CA PHE A 237 6.89 -11.12 5.06
C PHE A 237 6.19 -11.95 3.99
N PHE A 238 6.91 -12.80 3.33
CA PHE A 238 6.26 -13.75 2.43
C PHE A 238 6.40 -15.17 2.98
N ASP A 239 5.33 -15.92 2.85
CA ASP A 239 5.32 -17.37 2.93
C ASP A 239 5.34 -17.94 1.51
N GLU A 240 5.48 -19.24 1.36
CA GLU A 240 5.41 -19.87 0.05
C GLU A 240 4.13 -20.70 -0.04
N ASP A 241 3.48 -20.67 -1.19
CA ASP A 241 2.43 -21.62 -1.49
C ASP A 241 3.01 -23.02 -1.70
N ALA A 242 2.16 -24.03 -1.88
CA ALA A 242 2.57 -25.42 -2.10
C ALA A 242 3.42 -25.61 -3.40
N PHE A 243 3.51 -24.60 -4.24
CA PHE A 243 4.26 -24.61 -5.50
C PHE A 243 5.54 -23.78 -5.45
N GLY A 244 5.86 -23.19 -4.27
CA GLY A 244 7.04 -22.35 -4.08
C GLY A 244 6.89 -20.91 -4.56
N ASN A 245 5.67 -20.42 -4.80
CA ASN A 245 5.44 -19.02 -5.12
C ASN A 245 5.36 -18.19 -3.84
N PRO A 246 5.96 -16.99 -3.82
CA PRO A 246 5.88 -16.11 -2.66
C PRO A 246 4.45 -15.61 -2.46
N ILE A 247 3.97 -15.76 -1.25
CA ILE A 247 2.66 -15.26 -0.82
C ILE A 247 2.82 -14.40 0.44
N ASP A 248 2.00 -13.38 0.57
CA ASP A 248 1.88 -12.62 1.81
C ASP A 248 1.27 -13.52 2.89
N PRO A 249 1.94 -13.76 4.01
CA PRO A 249 1.46 -14.67 5.05
C PRO A 249 0.20 -14.17 5.77
N VAL A 250 -0.11 -12.88 5.68
CA VAL A 250 -1.30 -12.28 6.31
C VAL A 250 -2.51 -12.37 5.38
N THR A 251 -2.31 -12.08 4.10
CA THR A 251 -3.40 -12.05 3.10
C THR A 251 -3.48 -13.33 2.28
N GLY A 252 -2.39 -14.11 2.20
CA GLY A 252 -2.27 -15.30 1.34
C GLY A 252 -2.12 -14.96 -0.14
N TYR A 253 -1.89 -13.68 -0.47
CA TYR A 253 -1.77 -13.24 -1.86
C TYR A 253 -0.36 -13.44 -2.41
N PRO A 254 -0.22 -13.76 -3.71
CA PRO A 254 1.07 -13.77 -4.37
C PRO A 254 1.75 -12.40 -4.30
N ILE A 255 3.03 -12.43 -4.04
CA ILE A 255 3.88 -11.25 -4.01
C ILE A 255 4.54 -11.12 -5.37
N PHE A 256 4.40 -9.96 -5.98
CA PHE A 256 4.99 -9.65 -7.28
C PHE A 256 6.16 -8.69 -7.09
N ALA A 257 7.34 -9.08 -7.52
CA ALA A 257 8.46 -8.16 -7.64
C ALA A 257 8.48 -7.56 -9.05
N PHE A 258 8.80 -6.28 -9.15
CA PHE A 258 8.91 -5.59 -10.42
C PHE A 258 10.37 -5.44 -10.79
N PRO A 259 10.74 -5.71 -12.05
CA PRO A 259 12.11 -5.50 -12.52
C PRO A 259 12.48 -4.02 -12.62
N ASP A 260 11.50 -3.11 -12.76
CA ASP A 260 11.76 -1.68 -12.94
C ASP A 260 11.51 -0.90 -11.65
N ASP A 261 12.43 0.00 -11.30
CA ASP A 261 12.24 1.04 -10.33
C ASP A 261 11.46 2.19 -11.00
N GLY A 262 10.50 2.81 -10.29
CA GLY A 262 9.72 3.93 -10.82
C GLY A 262 8.24 3.86 -10.49
N GLN A 263 7.48 4.74 -11.13
CA GLN A 263 6.04 4.88 -10.90
C GLN A 263 5.25 3.89 -11.75
N ILE A 264 4.21 3.31 -11.14
CA ILE A 264 3.36 2.28 -11.73
C ILE A 264 1.90 2.65 -11.50
N VAL A 265 1.08 2.62 -12.53
CA VAL A 265 -0.38 2.63 -12.37
C VAL A 265 -0.83 1.19 -12.16
N ASP A 266 -1.31 0.88 -10.96
CA ASP A 266 -1.81 -0.45 -10.58
C ASP A 266 -3.34 -0.45 -10.58
N GLU A 267 -3.92 -1.26 -11.46
CA GLU A 267 -5.35 -1.53 -11.50
C GLU A 267 -5.59 -2.90 -10.88
N ARG A 268 -6.16 -2.92 -9.67
CA ARG A 268 -6.29 -4.13 -8.87
C ARG A 268 -7.72 -4.45 -8.53
N THR A 269 -8.09 -5.70 -8.75
CA THR A 269 -9.33 -6.31 -8.26
C THR A 269 -8.97 -7.40 -7.26
N SER A 270 -9.52 -7.33 -6.06
CA SER A 270 -9.28 -8.33 -5.01
C SER A 270 -10.61 -8.86 -4.48
N PHE A 271 -10.63 -10.16 -4.19
CA PHE A 271 -11.73 -10.82 -3.52
C PHE A 271 -11.21 -11.73 -2.42
N SER A 272 -11.84 -11.69 -1.24
CA SER A 272 -11.53 -12.59 -0.14
C SER A 272 -12.80 -13.09 0.54
N TRP A 273 -12.82 -14.37 0.82
CA TRP A 273 -13.85 -15.02 1.62
C TRP A 273 -13.22 -15.88 2.70
N LEU A 274 -13.52 -15.52 3.95
CA LEU A 274 -13.15 -16.28 5.14
C LEU A 274 -14.40 -16.92 5.73
N TRP A 275 -14.40 -18.26 5.90
CA TRP A 275 -15.40 -18.98 6.67
C TRP A 275 -14.76 -19.66 7.87
N GLN A 276 -15.32 -19.41 9.06
CA GLN A 276 -14.82 -19.96 10.33
C GLN A 276 -15.88 -20.81 11.03
N GLY A 277 -15.71 -22.12 11.01
CA GLY A 277 -16.46 -23.08 11.77
C GLY A 277 -15.93 -23.23 13.20
N LYS A 278 -16.43 -24.20 13.96
CA LYS A 278 -15.92 -24.52 15.31
C LYS A 278 -14.47 -25.04 15.29
N ARG A 279 -14.10 -25.81 14.28
CA ARG A 279 -12.80 -26.49 14.16
C ARG A 279 -12.17 -26.33 12.77
N THR A 280 -12.87 -25.76 11.82
CA THR A 280 -12.45 -25.68 10.43
C THR A 280 -12.50 -24.22 10.00
N THR A 281 -11.45 -23.76 9.37
CA THR A 281 -11.37 -22.46 8.70
C THR A 281 -11.14 -22.71 7.22
N LEU A 282 -11.92 -22.05 6.39
CA LEU A 282 -11.77 -22.03 4.93
C LEU A 282 -11.52 -20.58 4.52
N THR A 283 -10.46 -20.36 3.77
CA THR A 283 -10.14 -19.06 3.19
C THR A 283 -10.01 -19.24 1.68
N TRP A 284 -10.70 -18.41 0.94
CA TRP A 284 -10.54 -18.29 -0.50
C TRP A 284 -10.23 -16.84 -0.85
N SER A 285 -9.21 -16.64 -1.66
CA SER A 285 -8.82 -15.35 -2.19
C SER A 285 -8.60 -15.44 -3.70
N ALA A 286 -8.86 -14.35 -4.39
CA ALA A 286 -8.59 -14.19 -5.80
C ALA A 286 -8.22 -12.74 -6.08
N ASP A 287 -7.17 -12.55 -6.86
CA ASP A 287 -6.63 -11.25 -7.26
C ASP A 287 -6.39 -11.20 -8.75
N HIS A 288 -6.64 -10.04 -9.30
CA HIS A 288 -6.28 -9.65 -10.65
C HIS A 288 -5.67 -8.25 -10.58
N SER A 289 -4.44 -8.09 -11.08
CA SER A 289 -3.74 -6.81 -11.13
C SER A 289 -3.21 -6.59 -12.54
N ILE A 290 -3.44 -5.40 -13.06
CA ILE A 290 -2.83 -4.89 -14.30
C ILE A 290 -1.94 -3.74 -13.88
N GLN A 291 -0.67 -3.85 -14.21
CA GLN A 291 0.36 -2.90 -13.85
C GLN A 291 0.93 -2.27 -15.09
N GLU A 292 0.78 -0.95 -15.17
CA GLU A 292 1.24 -0.10 -16.25
C GLU A 292 2.46 0.70 -15.76
N PRO A 293 3.71 0.20 -15.94
CA PRO A 293 4.91 0.96 -15.58
C PRO A 293 4.96 2.25 -16.40
N GLN A 294 5.22 3.37 -15.74
CA GLN A 294 5.21 4.67 -16.40
C GLN A 294 6.46 4.90 -17.24
N SER A 295 7.55 4.21 -16.95
CA SER A 295 8.81 4.24 -17.74
C SER A 295 8.76 3.39 -19.01
N SER A 296 7.78 2.47 -19.13
CA SER A 296 7.66 1.56 -20.29
C SER A 296 6.23 1.48 -20.81
N ARG A 297 6.05 0.97 -22.03
CA ARG A 297 4.72 0.78 -22.67
C ARG A 297 4.21 -0.66 -22.53
N LYS A 298 4.82 -1.47 -21.69
CA LYS A 298 4.48 -2.88 -21.57
C LYS A 298 3.76 -3.15 -20.27
N ASP A 299 2.47 -3.38 -20.36
CA ASP A 299 1.66 -3.76 -19.21
C ASP A 299 1.97 -5.19 -18.77
N VAL A 300 1.88 -5.42 -17.47
CA VAL A 300 2.04 -6.72 -16.86
C VAL A 300 0.73 -7.09 -16.17
N VAL A 301 0.21 -8.27 -16.47
CA VAL A 301 -1.06 -8.77 -15.91
C VAL A 301 -0.79 -9.94 -14.99
N PHE A 302 -1.31 -9.87 -13.77
CA PHE A 302 -1.21 -10.91 -12.76
C PHE A 302 -2.61 -11.41 -12.40
N ILE A 303 -2.76 -12.71 -12.34
CA ILE A 303 -3.99 -13.38 -11.86
C ILE A 303 -3.58 -14.44 -10.86
N SER A 304 -4.15 -14.39 -9.67
CA SER A 304 -3.93 -15.40 -8.66
C SER A 304 -5.23 -15.85 -8.02
N SER A 305 -5.26 -17.08 -7.53
CA SER A 305 -6.36 -17.58 -6.71
C SER A 305 -5.82 -18.63 -5.76
N SER A 306 -6.13 -18.49 -4.49
CA SER A 306 -5.74 -19.46 -3.45
C SER A 306 -6.94 -19.95 -2.65
N LEU A 307 -6.92 -21.22 -2.27
CA LEU A 307 -7.93 -21.85 -1.42
C LEU A 307 -7.22 -22.61 -0.30
N ALA A 308 -7.39 -22.16 0.93
CA ALA A 308 -6.79 -22.78 2.11
C ALA A 308 -7.88 -23.38 3.03
N LEU A 309 -7.67 -24.61 3.44
CA LEU A 309 -8.51 -25.33 4.42
C LEU A 309 -7.67 -25.72 5.63
N SER A 310 -7.98 -25.18 6.78
CA SER A 310 -7.36 -25.55 8.06
C SER A 310 -8.37 -26.21 8.97
N ARG A 311 -7.99 -27.33 9.61
CA ARG A 311 -8.85 -28.05 10.57
C ARG A 311 -8.08 -28.48 11.81
N ARG A 312 -8.58 -28.12 12.98
CA ARG A 312 -8.10 -28.68 14.26
C ARG A 312 -8.59 -30.11 14.39
N LEU A 313 -7.67 -31.07 14.45
CA LEU A 313 -7.97 -32.50 14.59
C LEU A 313 -8.25 -32.91 16.03
N THR A 314 -7.68 -32.15 17.02
CA THR A 314 -7.86 -32.39 18.45
C THR A 314 -8.55 -31.22 19.13
N SER A 315 -9.17 -31.48 20.28
CA SER A 315 -9.90 -30.47 21.05
C SER A 315 -9.02 -29.69 22.06
N LYS A 316 -7.69 -29.88 22.02
CA LYS A 316 -6.75 -29.16 22.88
C LYS A 316 -6.28 -27.88 22.24
#